data_e53c937a958cede7f0871b6e83f29c6a
#
_entry.id   e53c937a958cede7f0871b6e83f29c6a
#
_cell.length_a   1.000
_cell.length_b   1.000
_cell.length_c   1.000
_cell.angle_alpha   90.00
_cell.angle_beta   90.00
_cell.angle_gamma   90.00
#
_symmetry.space_group_name_H-M   'P 1'
#
loop_
_entity.id
_entity.type
_entity.pdbx_description
1 polymer ?
#
loop_
_entity_poly.entity_id
_entity_poly.type
_entity_poly.pdbx_seq_one_letter_code
_entity_poly.pdbx_strand_id
1 'polypeptide(L)'
;VNGAPFQPAIALGLDLPDTFYAGTAATLQRKRDLLIDGLRAAGFGVSRPAGSYFVIADAAPLGHPDAEALCRRLPELAGVVGIPLTAFVHPDRRAPYASLVRFAFCKRVEVIEEATRRLGTMPS
;
A
#
# COMPACT_ATOMS: atom_id res chain seq x y z
N VAL A 1 13.45 -1.59 -16.61
CA VAL A 1 14.29 -1.19 -17.74
C VAL A 1 14.96 0.13 -17.39
N ASN A 2 16.27 0.10 -17.15
CA ASN A 2 17.05 1.29 -16.81
C ASN A 2 17.53 1.93 -18.10
N GLY A 3 17.00 3.14 -18.41
CA GLY A 3 17.49 3.92 -19.53
C GLY A 3 18.95 4.29 -19.34
N ALA A 4 19.78 4.09 -20.36
CA ALA A 4 21.22 4.39 -20.32
C ALA A 4 21.55 5.82 -19.81
N PRO A 5 20.77 6.89 -20.11
CA PRO A 5 21.04 8.24 -19.62
C PRO A 5 21.03 8.39 -18.10
N PHE A 6 20.32 7.51 -17.37
CA PHE A 6 20.19 7.59 -15.90
C PHE A 6 21.21 6.73 -15.13
N GLN A 7 21.97 5.87 -15.81
CA GLN A 7 22.95 5.00 -15.15
C GLN A 7 24.04 5.78 -14.37
N PRO A 8 24.63 6.88 -14.90
CA PRO A 8 25.58 7.67 -14.13
C PRO A 8 24.95 8.30 -12.86
N ALA A 9 23.70 8.74 -12.94
CA ALA A 9 22.99 9.29 -11.77
C ALA A 9 22.72 8.21 -10.70
N ILE A 10 22.39 6.99 -11.13
CA ILE A 10 22.23 5.85 -10.21
C ILE A 10 23.57 5.50 -9.56
N ALA A 11 24.68 5.49 -10.32
CA ALA A 11 26.01 5.23 -9.77
C ALA A 11 26.38 6.24 -8.67
N LEU A 12 26.18 7.56 -8.92
CA LEU A 12 26.34 8.59 -7.90
C LEU A 12 25.42 8.37 -6.69
N GLY A 13 24.18 7.93 -6.93
CA GLY A 13 23.24 7.58 -5.88
C GLY A 13 23.77 6.45 -4.98
N LEU A 14 24.42 5.43 -5.56
CA LEU A 14 24.98 4.29 -4.80
C LEU A 14 26.19 4.67 -3.93
N ASP A 15 26.86 5.78 -4.23
CA ASP A 15 27.99 6.33 -3.44
C ASP A 15 27.51 7.21 -2.26
N LEU A 16 26.20 7.39 -2.08
CA LEU A 16 25.68 8.13 -0.93
C LEU A 16 25.99 7.41 0.39
N PRO A 17 26.20 8.15 1.50
CA PRO A 17 26.53 7.54 2.78
C PRO A 17 25.39 6.64 3.28
N ASP A 18 25.73 5.60 4.06
CA ASP A 18 24.77 4.64 4.65
C ASP A 18 23.66 5.32 5.45
N THR A 19 23.93 6.49 6.03
CA THR A 19 22.93 7.29 6.75
C THR A 19 21.78 7.74 5.87
N PHE A 20 22.00 7.94 4.56
CA PHE A 20 20.94 8.26 3.62
C PHE A 20 19.96 7.09 3.47
N TYR A 21 20.48 5.88 3.31
CA TYR A 21 19.66 4.68 3.15
C TYR A 21 18.94 4.32 4.44
N ALA A 22 19.63 4.39 5.59
CA ALA A 22 19.04 4.17 6.90
C ALA A 22 17.91 5.19 7.19
N GLY A 23 18.12 6.46 6.86
CA GLY A 23 17.11 7.52 7.00
C GLY A 23 15.88 7.29 6.11
N THR A 24 16.09 6.83 4.87
CA THR A 24 15.00 6.46 3.95
C THR A 24 14.20 5.28 4.50
N ALA A 25 14.88 4.22 4.96
CA ALA A 25 14.23 3.06 5.55
C ALA A 25 13.42 3.43 6.80
N ALA A 26 13.98 4.22 7.71
CA ALA A 26 13.28 4.69 8.91
C ALA A 26 12.05 5.55 8.57
N THR A 27 12.14 6.38 7.54
CA THR A 27 11.03 7.21 7.07
C THR A 27 9.90 6.35 6.49
N LEU A 28 10.23 5.38 5.65
CA LEU A 28 9.25 4.44 5.11
C LEU A 28 8.64 3.57 6.19
N GLN A 29 9.42 3.14 7.18
CA GLN A 29 8.91 2.39 8.33
C GLN A 29 7.83 3.14 9.09
N ARG A 30 8.06 4.42 9.43
CA ARG A 30 7.05 5.27 10.09
C ARG A 30 5.77 5.40 9.27
N LYS A 31 5.90 5.62 7.95
CA LYS A 31 4.75 5.71 7.03
C LYS A 31 3.99 4.39 6.91
N ARG A 32 4.72 3.26 6.89
CA ARG A 32 4.13 1.91 6.93
C ARG A 32 3.29 1.73 8.19
N ASP A 33 3.85 2.04 9.35
CA ASP A 33 3.21 1.82 10.63
C ASP A 33 1.94 2.70 10.74
N LEU A 34 2.02 3.96 10.31
CA LEU A 34 0.87 4.87 10.24
C LEU A 34 -0.25 4.31 9.35
N LEU A 35 0.08 3.81 8.14
CA LEU A 35 -0.91 3.21 7.24
C LEU A 35 -1.52 1.94 7.86
N ILE A 36 -0.72 1.07 8.47
CA ILE A 36 -1.20 -0.16 9.12
C ILE A 36 -2.18 0.16 10.24
N ASP A 37 -1.84 1.11 11.11
CA ASP A 37 -2.69 1.48 12.24
C ASP A 37 -4.02 2.07 11.76
N GLY A 38 -3.98 2.93 10.73
CA GLY A 38 -5.18 3.49 10.13
C GLY A 38 -6.06 2.44 9.43
N LEU A 39 -5.48 1.50 8.69
CA LEU A 39 -6.22 0.42 8.05
C LEU A 39 -6.87 -0.52 9.07
N ARG A 40 -6.17 -0.85 10.16
CA ARG A 40 -6.72 -1.64 11.26
C ARG A 40 -7.87 -0.93 11.96
N ALA A 41 -7.72 0.37 12.23
CA ALA A 41 -8.78 1.18 12.81
C ALA A 41 -10.02 1.26 11.90
N ALA A 42 -9.82 1.21 10.58
CA ALA A 42 -10.89 1.13 9.58
C ALA A 42 -11.50 -0.28 9.44
N GLY A 43 -10.98 -1.30 10.15
CA GLY A 43 -11.54 -2.65 10.18
C GLY A 43 -10.92 -3.65 9.20
N PHE A 44 -9.90 -3.27 8.44
CA PHE A 44 -9.18 -4.20 7.56
C PHE A 44 -8.34 -5.19 8.37
N GLY A 45 -8.25 -6.43 7.90
CA GLY A 45 -7.22 -7.38 8.31
C GLY A 45 -5.87 -6.96 7.69
N VAL A 46 -4.80 -6.76 8.49
CA VAL A 46 -3.55 -6.22 7.95
C VAL A 46 -2.35 -7.07 8.34
N SER A 47 -1.61 -7.51 7.33
CA SER A 47 -0.30 -8.14 7.50
C SER A 47 0.81 -7.07 7.48
N ARG A 48 1.74 -7.16 8.46
CA ARG A 48 2.87 -6.22 8.55
C ARG A 48 4.00 -6.65 7.61
N PRO A 49 4.32 -5.89 6.56
CA PRO A 49 5.43 -6.22 5.66
C PRO A 49 6.78 -5.92 6.33
N ALA A 50 7.78 -6.75 6.07
CA ALA A 50 9.16 -6.53 6.55
C ALA A 50 9.94 -5.50 5.70
N GLY A 51 9.45 -5.18 4.52
CA GLY A 51 10.11 -4.26 3.59
C GLY A 51 9.16 -3.72 2.53
N SER A 52 9.70 -3.19 1.42
CA SER A 52 8.92 -2.58 0.34
C SER A 52 8.28 -1.25 0.77
N TYR A 53 7.29 -0.81 0.01
CA TYR A 53 6.47 0.38 0.28
C TYR A 53 4.97 0.11 0.07
N PHE A 54 4.58 -1.16 0.19
CA PHE A 54 3.19 -1.62 0.09
C PHE A 54 2.76 -2.36 1.35
N VAL A 55 1.47 -2.20 1.69
CA VAL A 55 0.76 -3.00 2.70
C VAL A 55 -0.33 -3.79 1.98
N ILE A 56 -0.49 -5.05 2.35
CA ILE A 56 -1.61 -5.89 1.95
C ILE A 56 -2.64 -5.88 3.07
N ALA A 57 -3.87 -5.52 2.72
CA ALA A 57 -5.01 -5.46 3.64
C ALA A 57 -6.13 -6.38 3.14
N ASP A 58 -6.71 -7.13 4.05
CA ASP A 58 -7.87 -7.99 3.80
C ASP A 58 -9.16 -7.19 4.05
N ALA A 59 -9.99 -7.09 3.03
CA ALA A 59 -11.27 -6.39 3.09
C ALA A 59 -12.45 -7.31 3.47
N ALA A 60 -12.23 -8.63 3.60
CA ALA A 60 -13.27 -9.57 3.98
C ALA A 60 -13.92 -9.26 5.35
N PRO A 61 -13.17 -8.82 6.40
CA PRO A 61 -13.78 -8.43 7.67
C PRO A 61 -14.76 -7.26 7.57
N LEU A 62 -14.67 -6.44 6.53
CA LEU A 62 -15.56 -5.32 6.24
C LEU A 62 -16.77 -5.72 5.37
N GLY A 63 -16.94 -7.01 5.08
CA GLY A 63 -18.01 -7.49 4.19
C GLY A 63 -17.68 -7.37 2.69
N HIS A 64 -16.42 -7.14 2.33
CA HIS A 64 -15.96 -7.03 0.94
C HIS A 64 -15.07 -8.22 0.54
N PRO A 65 -15.65 -9.39 0.21
CA PRO A 65 -14.87 -10.58 -0.17
C PRO A 65 -14.26 -10.47 -1.59
N ASP A 66 -14.70 -9.50 -2.39
CA ASP A 66 -14.21 -9.22 -3.75
C ASP A 66 -13.47 -7.87 -3.78
N ALA A 67 -12.14 -7.94 -3.68
CA ALA A 67 -11.29 -6.76 -3.74
C ALA A 67 -11.30 -6.06 -5.11
N GLU A 68 -11.60 -6.77 -6.21
CA GLU A 68 -11.71 -6.13 -7.53
C GLU A 68 -12.92 -5.22 -7.59
N ALA A 69 -14.07 -5.70 -7.10
CA ALA A 69 -15.29 -4.90 -7.00
C ALA A 69 -15.10 -3.72 -6.04
N LEU A 70 -14.49 -3.94 -4.87
CA LEU A 70 -14.21 -2.88 -3.91
C LEU A 70 -13.27 -1.82 -4.51
N CYS A 71 -12.15 -2.20 -5.11
CA CYS A 71 -11.17 -1.26 -5.65
C CYS A 71 -11.73 -0.38 -6.77
N ARG A 72 -12.69 -0.88 -7.56
CA ARG A 72 -13.41 -0.06 -8.56
C ARG A 72 -14.26 1.03 -7.90
N ARG A 73 -14.81 0.77 -6.73
CA ARG A 73 -15.70 1.70 -6.01
C ARG A 73 -14.96 2.59 -5.00
N LEU A 74 -13.77 2.20 -4.52
CA LEU A 74 -13.01 2.96 -3.52
C LEU A 74 -12.83 4.45 -3.84
N PRO A 75 -12.57 4.86 -5.10
CA PRO A 75 -12.47 6.27 -5.45
C PRO A 75 -13.76 7.06 -5.16
N GLU A 76 -14.93 6.46 -5.40
CA GLU A 76 -16.24 7.08 -5.15
C GLU A 76 -16.60 7.02 -3.66
N LEU A 77 -16.33 5.89 -2.99
CA LEU A 77 -16.71 5.65 -1.60
C LEU A 77 -15.86 6.45 -0.61
N ALA A 78 -14.55 6.55 -0.88
CA ALA A 78 -13.59 7.12 0.06
C ALA A 78 -12.58 8.10 -0.59
N GLY A 79 -12.61 8.28 -1.91
CA GLY A 79 -11.57 9.07 -2.59
C GLY A 79 -10.17 8.46 -2.47
N VAL A 80 -10.08 7.14 -2.28
CA VAL A 80 -8.84 6.38 -2.09
C VAL A 80 -8.69 5.36 -3.21
N VAL A 81 -7.46 5.11 -3.64
CA VAL A 81 -7.14 4.09 -4.63
C VAL A 81 -6.39 2.95 -3.97
N GLY A 82 -6.92 1.74 -4.09
CA GLY A 82 -6.26 0.48 -3.80
C GLY A 82 -6.12 -0.36 -5.07
N ILE A 83 -5.26 -1.35 -5.06
CA ILE A 83 -5.10 -2.29 -6.18
C ILE A 83 -5.42 -3.69 -5.67
N PRO A 84 -6.33 -4.43 -6.32
CA PRO A 84 -6.65 -5.80 -5.91
C PRO A 84 -5.41 -6.68 -6.11
N LEU A 85 -5.11 -7.53 -5.14
CA LEU A 85 -3.92 -8.39 -5.22
C LEU A 85 -4.02 -9.42 -6.35
N THR A 86 -5.24 -9.78 -6.74
CA THR A 86 -5.52 -10.65 -7.89
C THR A 86 -4.95 -10.14 -9.21
N ALA A 87 -4.70 -8.81 -9.35
CA ALA A 87 -4.05 -8.23 -10.52
C ALA A 87 -2.61 -8.74 -10.75
N PHE A 88 -1.97 -9.31 -9.72
CA PHE A 88 -0.59 -9.82 -9.75
C PHE A 88 -0.52 -11.35 -9.69
N VAL A 89 -1.67 -12.02 -9.74
CA VAL A 89 -1.79 -13.47 -9.58
C VAL A 89 -2.40 -14.11 -10.81
N HIS A 90 -1.84 -15.24 -11.25
CA HIS A 90 -2.39 -16.02 -12.36
C HIS A 90 -3.87 -16.37 -12.10
N PRO A 91 -4.76 -16.32 -13.11
CA PRO A 91 -6.19 -16.52 -12.92
C PRO A 91 -6.56 -17.77 -12.10
N ASP A 92 -5.90 -18.90 -12.35
CA ASP A 92 -6.19 -20.18 -11.68
C ASP A 92 -5.83 -20.18 -10.17
N ARG A 93 -5.11 -19.16 -9.68
CA ARG A 93 -4.64 -19.07 -8.29
C ARG A 93 -5.21 -17.87 -7.53
N ARG A 94 -6.19 -17.15 -8.09
CA ARG A 94 -6.70 -15.89 -7.51
C ARG A 94 -7.57 -16.09 -6.27
N ALA A 95 -8.24 -17.23 -6.14
CA ALA A 95 -9.22 -17.46 -5.08
C ALA A 95 -8.73 -17.11 -3.64
N PRO A 96 -7.53 -17.51 -3.20
CA PRO A 96 -7.05 -17.17 -1.85
C PRO A 96 -6.72 -15.67 -1.66
N TYR A 97 -6.69 -14.89 -2.73
CA TYR A 97 -6.31 -13.47 -2.74
C TYR A 97 -7.49 -12.55 -3.08
N ALA A 98 -8.70 -13.12 -3.21
CA ALA A 98 -9.87 -12.42 -3.73
C ALA A 98 -10.26 -11.18 -2.92
N SER A 99 -10.08 -11.20 -1.59
CA SER A 99 -10.41 -10.08 -0.68
C SER A 99 -9.24 -9.12 -0.41
N LEU A 100 -8.06 -9.40 -0.96
CA LEU A 100 -6.83 -8.67 -0.61
C LEU A 100 -6.63 -7.44 -1.49
N VAL A 101 -6.41 -6.29 -0.83
CA VAL A 101 -6.12 -5.00 -1.44
C VAL A 101 -4.70 -4.57 -1.09
N ARG A 102 -3.97 -4.07 -2.08
CA ARG A 102 -2.64 -3.49 -1.91
C ARG A 102 -2.73 -1.98 -1.82
N PHE A 103 -2.20 -1.40 -0.75
CA PHE A 103 -2.05 0.04 -0.55
C PHE A 103 -0.58 0.45 -0.51
N ALA A 104 -0.25 1.66 -1.02
CA ALA A 104 1.11 2.19 -1.04
C ALA A 104 1.30 3.24 0.07
N PHE A 105 2.41 3.14 0.83
CA PHE A 105 2.77 4.12 1.86
C PHE A 105 3.92 5.07 1.45
N CYS A 106 4.38 5.03 0.20
CA CYS A 106 5.36 5.99 -0.35
C CYS A 106 4.71 7.34 -0.68
N LYS A 107 3.88 7.84 0.21
CA LYS A 107 3.15 9.11 0.08
C LYS A 107 3.57 10.08 1.19
N ARG A 108 3.10 11.33 1.14
CA ARG A 108 3.25 12.26 2.26
C ARG A 108 2.41 11.77 3.43
N VAL A 109 2.83 12.08 4.65
CA VAL A 109 2.15 11.65 5.89
C VAL A 109 0.69 12.10 5.89
N GLU A 110 0.44 13.36 5.54
CA GLU A 110 -0.91 13.96 5.52
C GLU A 110 -1.86 13.23 4.56
N VAL A 111 -1.31 12.71 3.45
CA VAL A 111 -2.09 11.92 2.48
C VAL A 111 -2.47 10.55 3.06
N ILE A 112 -1.56 9.93 3.83
CA ILE A 112 -1.83 8.64 4.47
C ILE A 112 -2.88 8.82 5.56
N GLU A 113 -2.74 9.84 6.42
CA GLU A 113 -3.68 10.16 7.49
C GLU A 113 -5.09 10.43 6.92
N GLU A 114 -5.19 11.26 5.91
CA GLU A 114 -6.48 11.57 5.28
C GLU A 114 -7.09 10.34 4.59
N ALA A 115 -6.29 9.54 3.90
CA ALA A 115 -6.77 8.32 3.27
C ALA A 115 -7.33 7.32 4.30
N THR A 116 -6.62 7.09 5.41
CA THR A 116 -7.07 6.17 6.47
C THR A 116 -8.30 6.70 7.21
N ARG A 117 -8.39 8.02 7.43
CA ARG A 117 -9.59 8.65 8.00
C ARG A 117 -10.82 8.42 7.11
N ARG A 118 -10.67 8.60 5.78
CA ARG A 118 -11.77 8.37 4.82
C ARG A 118 -12.17 6.90 4.75
N LEU A 119 -11.20 5.98 4.75
CA LEU A 119 -11.50 4.55 4.78
C LEU A 119 -12.29 4.15 6.03
N GLY A 120 -11.99 4.76 7.19
CA GLY A 120 -12.72 4.53 8.44
C GLY A 120 -14.17 5.05 8.45
N THR A 121 -14.56 5.89 7.48
CA THR A 121 -15.93 6.41 7.33
C THR A 121 -16.70 5.77 6.18
N MET A 122 -16.14 4.74 5.53
CA MET A 122 -16.84 4.02 4.47
C MET A 122 -18.12 3.34 5.02
N PRO A 123 -19.22 3.38 4.26
CA PRO A 123 -20.39 2.57 4.60
C PRO A 123 -20.03 1.07 4.45
N SER A 124 -20.52 0.30 5.40
CA SER A 124 -20.46 -1.18 5.39
C SER A 124 -21.23 -1.78 4.23
#